data_28aff8dbcbf5265411676f17839df2d2
#
_entry.id   28aff8dbcbf5265411676f17839df2d2
#
_cell.length_a   1.000
_cell.length_b   1.000
_cell.length_c   1.000
_cell.angle_alpha   90.00
_cell.angle_beta   90.00
_cell.angle_gamma   90.00
#
_symmetry.space_group_name_H-M   'P 1'
#
loop_
_entity.id
_entity.type
_entity.pdbx_description
1 polymer ?
#
loop_
_entity_poly.entity_id
_entity_poly.type
_entity_poly.pdbx_seq_one_letter_code
_entity_poly.pdbx_strand_id
1 'polypeptide(L)'
;MTLLALSDRGAGVPLRELALVGLTAAIITYFATGWVRVLATRMGAVAVPRDRDVHVAPTPRMGGLAMYVGVAAAVLLASQLPALTRGFVYSTGMPAVVVAGGLIMVVGLIDDRWGLDALTKFAGQVTAASVLVTMGVAWSVLYIPIGGVGTIVLDQVSSILLTLALTVAIVNAMNFVDGLDGLAAGLGLITASAICIFSVGLLRDHGGDVLFYPPAVISVVLAGACLGFLPHNFHRAKIFMGDSGSMLIGLMLAAASTTAAGPISQTAYGARDVFALLSPFLLVIAVMLVPALDMLLAIIRRTRAGLSPFSPDKMHLHHRLLEIGHSHRRVVLLIYLWVGIIALGAASTIFFDPRYTGAVMLAAIAVAIVATVIPLLRRREEPF
;
A
#
# COMPACT_ATOMS: atom_id res chain seq x y z
N MET A 1 -28.25 6.97 34.83
CA MET A 1 -27.31 7.83 34.11
C MET A 1 -25.83 7.51 34.40
N THR A 2 -25.51 6.66 35.35
CA THR A 2 -24.13 6.36 35.80
C THR A 2 -23.48 5.14 35.16
N LEU A 3 -24.24 4.26 34.50
CA LEU A 3 -23.69 3.06 33.83
C LEU A 3 -23.14 3.34 32.42
N LEU A 4 -23.60 4.41 31.75
CA LEU A 4 -23.07 4.82 30.42
C LEU A 4 -21.74 5.59 30.54
N ALA A 5 -21.48 6.25 31.68
CA ALA A 5 -20.24 7.01 31.91
C ALA A 5 -19.03 6.08 32.24
N LEU A 6 -19.27 4.83 32.68
CA LEU A 6 -18.21 3.86 32.94
C LEU A 6 -17.76 3.10 31.68
N SER A 7 -18.55 3.12 30.61
CA SER A 7 -18.16 2.56 29.31
C SER A 7 -17.26 3.48 28.48
N ASP A 8 -17.16 4.75 28.83
CA ASP A 8 -16.35 5.74 28.09
C ASP A 8 -14.87 5.80 28.54
N ARG A 9 -14.53 5.20 29.68
CA ARG A 9 -13.14 5.04 30.10
C ARG A 9 -12.68 3.62 29.77
N GLY A 10 -12.11 3.44 28.54
CA GLY A 10 -11.38 2.26 28.18
C GLY A 10 -12.14 1.21 27.38
N ALA A 11 -12.81 1.59 26.30
CA ALA A 11 -12.93 0.68 25.18
C ALA A 11 -11.50 0.50 24.65
N GLY A 12 -10.82 -0.52 25.14
CA GLY A 12 -9.45 -0.83 24.71
C GLY A 12 -9.41 -0.95 23.18
N VAL A 13 -8.21 -0.92 22.60
CA VAL A 13 -8.02 -1.09 21.16
C VAL A 13 -8.84 -2.29 20.66
N PRO A 14 -9.72 -2.16 19.67
CA PRO A 14 -10.64 -3.22 19.22
C PRO A 14 -9.91 -4.28 18.38
N LEU A 15 -8.85 -4.89 18.95
CA LEU A 15 -7.98 -5.84 18.24
C LEU A 15 -8.74 -7.06 17.71
N ARG A 16 -9.72 -7.55 18.48
CA ARG A 16 -10.54 -8.70 18.10
C ARG A 16 -11.38 -8.40 16.87
N GLU A 17 -12.02 -7.24 16.85
CA GLU A 17 -12.86 -6.79 15.75
C GLU A 17 -12.02 -6.49 14.51
N LEU A 18 -10.87 -5.85 14.66
CA LEU A 18 -9.91 -5.63 13.57
C LEU A 18 -9.44 -6.96 12.98
N ALA A 19 -9.10 -7.94 13.81
CA ALA A 19 -8.72 -9.28 13.34
C ALA A 19 -9.85 -9.97 12.57
N LEU A 20 -11.09 -9.88 13.06
CA LEU A 20 -12.26 -10.44 12.37
C LEU A 20 -12.47 -9.78 11.00
N VAL A 21 -12.35 -8.48 10.92
CA VAL A 21 -12.49 -7.71 9.67
C VAL A 21 -11.39 -8.09 8.67
N GLY A 22 -10.14 -8.16 9.12
CA GLY A 22 -9.01 -8.58 8.29
C GLY A 22 -9.15 -10.02 7.79
N LEU A 23 -9.56 -10.95 8.65
CA LEU A 23 -9.82 -12.35 8.28
C LEU A 23 -10.98 -12.45 7.28
N THR A 24 -12.04 -11.67 7.46
CA THR A 24 -13.16 -11.62 6.51
C THR A 24 -12.71 -11.16 5.13
N ALA A 25 -11.91 -10.08 5.06
CA ALA A 25 -11.31 -9.65 3.80
C ALA A 25 -10.48 -10.76 3.15
N ALA A 26 -9.63 -11.44 3.94
CA ALA A 26 -8.76 -12.50 3.43
C ALA A 26 -9.55 -13.70 2.92
N ILE A 27 -10.49 -14.21 3.68
CA ILE A 27 -11.30 -15.38 3.33
C ILE A 27 -12.16 -15.10 2.09
N ILE A 28 -12.85 -13.95 2.07
CA ILE A 28 -13.72 -13.61 0.94
C ILE A 28 -12.88 -13.39 -0.32
N THR A 29 -11.76 -12.65 -0.23
CA THR A 29 -10.86 -12.47 -1.38
C THR A 29 -10.33 -13.80 -1.89
N TYR A 30 -9.91 -14.71 -0.99
CA TYR A 30 -9.38 -16.01 -1.38
C TYR A 30 -10.38 -16.80 -2.22
N PHE A 31 -11.62 -16.95 -1.74
CA PHE A 31 -12.65 -17.69 -2.47
C PHE A 31 -13.13 -16.95 -3.73
N ALA A 32 -13.34 -15.63 -3.63
CA ALA A 32 -13.73 -14.81 -4.78
C ALA A 32 -12.69 -14.88 -5.91
N THR A 33 -11.39 -14.98 -5.59
CA THR A 33 -10.33 -15.09 -6.60
C THR A 33 -10.50 -16.34 -7.46
N GLY A 34 -10.93 -17.46 -6.87
CA GLY A 34 -11.24 -18.69 -7.62
C GLY A 34 -12.36 -18.47 -8.65
N TRP A 35 -13.42 -17.78 -8.25
CA TRP A 35 -14.55 -17.45 -9.14
C TRP A 35 -14.17 -16.43 -10.21
N VAL A 36 -13.47 -15.37 -9.83
CA VAL A 36 -13.02 -14.33 -10.76
C VAL A 36 -12.08 -14.89 -11.81
N ARG A 37 -11.23 -15.86 -11.46
CA ARG A 37 -10.36 -16.54 -12.43
C ARG A 37 -11.17 -17.21 -13.54
N VAL A 38 -12.25 -17.91 -13.19
CA VAL A 38 -13.14 -18.53 -14.18
C VAL A 38 -13.89 -17.49 -15.01
N LEU A 39 -14.38 -16.43 -14.34
CA LEU A 39 -15.07 -15.32 -15.01
C LEU A 39 -14.15 -14.62 -16.02
N ALA A 40 -12.93 -14.26 -15.61
CA ALA A 40 -11.94 -13.58 -16.47
C ALA A 40 -11.59 -14.42 -17.71
N THR A 41 -11.43 -15.75 -17.53
CA THR A 41 -11.19 -16.66 -18.65
C THR A 41 -12.38 -16.67 -19.62
N ARG A 42 -13.62 -16.73 -19.11
CA ARG A 42 -14.84 -16.70 -19.95
C ARG A 42 -15.02 -15.38 -20.70
N MET A 43 -14.65 -14.27 -20.07
CA MET A 43 -14.71 -12.93 -20.66
C MET A 43 -13.56 -12.64 -21.64
N GLY A 44 -12.56 -13.55 -21.73
CA GLY A 44 -11.37 -13.31 -22.56
C GLY A 44 -10.42 -12.24 -22.01
N ALA A 45 -10.53 -11.90 -20.72
CA ALA A 45 -9.61 -11.00 -20.03
C ALA A 45 -8.35 -11.79 -19.61
N VAL A 46 -7.53 -12.17 -20.59
CA VAL A 46 -6.36 -13.03 -20.45
C VAL A 46 -5.14 -12.32 -21.02
N ALA A 47 -4.06 -12.27 -20.22
CA ALA A 47 -2.75 -11.81 -20.71
C ALA A 47 -2.11 -12.91 -21.55
N VAL A 48 -1.96 -12.65 -22.85
CA VAL A 48 -1.19 -13.50 -23.75
C VAL A 48 0.30 -13.15 -23.61
N PRO A 49 1.20 -14.12 -23.35
CA PRO A 49 2.63 -13.86 -23.23
C PRO A 49 3.18 -13.18 -24.49
N ARG A 50 4.01 -12.16 -24.31
CA ARG A 50 4.79 -11.50 -25.35
C ARG A 50 6.25 -11.91 -25.17
N ASP A 51 7.09 -11.78 -26.19
CA ASP A 51 8.53 -12.14 -26.14
C ASP A 51 9.33 -11.49 -25.01
N ARG A 52 8.78 -10.43 -24.42
CA ARG A 52 9.38 -9.68 -23.30
C ARG A 52 8.83 -10.08 -21.94
N ASP A 53 7.78 -10.91 -21.89
CA ASP A 53 7.10 -11.26 -20.67
C ASP A 53 7.77 -12.49 -20.03
N VAL A 54 7.81 -12.51 -18.73
CA VAL A 54 8.41 -13.59 -17.95
C VAL A 54 7.51 -14.82 -17.92
N HIS A 55 6.24 -14.67 -18.28
CA HIS A 55 5.23 -15.72 -18.26
C HIS A 55 5.17 -16.46 -19.59
N VAL A 56 5.09 -17.79 -19.51
CA VAL A 56 5.05 -18.67 -20.69
C VAL A 56 3.62 -19.12 -21.03
N ALA A 57 2.69 -18.99 -20.10
CA ALA A 57 1.29 -19.43 -20.28
C ALA A 57 0.30 -18.24 -20.22
N PRO A 58 -0.79 -18.27 -21.01
CA PRO A 58 -1.85 -17.28 -20.90
C PRO A 58 -2.44 -17.27 -19.48
N THR A 59 -2.45 -16.11 -18.83
CA THR A 59 -2.87 -15.97 -17.44
C THR A 59 -4.05 -15.00 -17.35
N PRO A 60 -5.18 -15.39 -16.69
CA PRO A 60 -6.31 -14.48 -16.48
C PRO A 60 -5.89 -13.23 -15.71
N ARG A 61 -6.53 -12.08 -16.02
CA ARG A 61 -6.42 -10.81 -15.31
C ARG A 61 -7.71 -10.55 -14.51
N MET A 62 -7.92 -9.36 -13.97
CA MET A 62 -9.09 -8.92 -13.20
C MET A 62 -9.09 -9.38 -11.72
N GLY A 63 -7.94 -9.77 -11.14
CA GLY A 63 -7.86 -10.15 -9.74
C GLY A 63 -8.31 -9.07 -8.76
N GLY A 64 -8.21 -7.79 -9.16
CA GLY A 64 -8.71 -6.64 -8.40
C GLY A 64 -10.19 -6.69 -8.07
N LEU A 65 -11.01 -7.30 -8.93
CA LEU A 65 -12.43 -7.52 -8.63
C LEU A 65 -12.63 -8.40 -7.39
N ALA A 66 -11.86 -9.48 -7.26
CA ALA A 66 -11.93 -10.36 -6.10
C ALA A 66 -11.46 -9.64 -4.82
N MET A 67 -10.40 -8.84 -4.92
CA MET A 67 -9.91 -8.04 -3.80
C MET A 67 -10.96 -7.01 -3.38
N TYR A 68 -11.59 -6.32 -4.32
CA TYR A 68 -12.63 -5.33 -4.03
C TYR A 68 -13.86 -5.95 -3.34
N VAL A 69 -14.30 -7.14 -3.76
CA VAL A 69 -15.38 -7.87 -3.11
C VAL A 69 -15.03 -8.18 -1.65
N GLY A 70 -13.80 -8.61 -1.39
CA GLY A 70 -13.30 -8.84 -0.03
C GLY A 70 -13.25 -7.55 0.80
N VAL A 71 -12.77 -6.46 0.22
CA VAL A 71 -12.74 -5.13 0.84
C VAL A 71 -14.16 -4.65 1.20
N ALA A 72 -15.08 -4.65 0.24
CA ALA A 72 -16.44 -4.17 0.45
C ALA A 72 -17.19 -4.99 1.53
N ALA A 73 -17.06 -6.31 1.49
CA ALA A 73 -17.67 -7.20 2.49
C ALA A 73 -17.09 -6.98 3.89
N ALA A 74 -15.76 -6.80 3.99
CA ALA A 74 -15.11 -6.57 5.28
C ALA A 74 -15.45 -5.20 5.87
N VAL A 75 -15.54 -4.15 5.06
CA VAL A 75 -15.99 -2.82 5.53
C VAL A 75 -17.47 -2.87 5.93
N LEU A 76 -18.31 -3.59 5.19
CA LEU A 76 -19.71 -3.81 5.57
C LEU A 76 -19.83 -4.55 6.90
N LEU A 77 -19.02 -5.59 7.13
CA LEU A 77 -18.96 -6.26 8.43
C LEU A 77 -18.50 -5.29 9.53
N ALA A 78 -17.44 -4.50 9.28
CA ALA A 78 -16.94 -3.54 10.24
C ALA A 78 -18.00 -2.54 10.68
N SER A 79 -18.89 -2.11 9.77
CA SER A 79 -20.01 -1.20 10.09
C SER A 79 -21.07 -1.81 11.01
N GLN A 80 -21.12 -3.13 11.14
CA GLN A 80 -22.06 -3.85 12.02
C GLN A 80 -21.44 -4.25 13.36
N LEU A 81 -20.12 -4.14 13.52
CA LEU A 81 -19.44 -4.51 14.75
C LEU A 81 -19.54 -3.38 15.78
N PRO A 82 -20.11 -3.61 16.99
CA PRO A 82 -20.39 -2.54 17.97
C PRO A 82 -19.18 -1.70 18.33
N ALA A 83 -18.00 -2.30 18.45
CA ALA A 83 -16.78 -1.59 18.79
C ALA A 83 -16.28 -0.67 17.67
N LEU A 84 -16.62 -0.92 16.40
CA LEU A 84 -16.17 -0.14 15.24
C LEU A 84 -17.23 0.84 14.73
N THR A 85 -18.50 0.63 15.09
CA THR A 85 -19.63 1.47 14.61
C THR A 85 -19.42 2.96 14.85
N ARG A 86 -18.81 3.33 15.99
CA ARG A 86 -18.48 4.74 16.30
C ARG A 86 -17.60 5.37 15.23
N GLY A 87 -16.60 4.63 14.69
CA GLY A 87 -15.75 5.13 13.61
C GLY A 87 -16.51 5.51 12.34
N PHE A 88 -17.61 4.81 12.05
CA PHE A 88 -18.49 5.14 10.89
C PHE A 88 -19.39 6.35 11.13
N VAL A 89 -19.75 6.62 12.39
CA VAL A 89 -20.56 7.79 12.76
C VAL A 89 -19.73 9.07 12.66
N TYR A 90 -18.47 9.02 13.10
CA TYR A 90 -17.61 10.21 13.19
C TYR A 90 -16.66 10.39 12.01
N SER A 91 -16.56 9.41 11.11
CA SER A 91 -15.69 9.50 9.93
C SER A 91 -16.31 8.82 8.71
N THR A 92 -16.22 9.49 7.59
CA THR A 92 -16.59 8.98 6.27
C THR A 92 -15.45 8.24 5.55
N GLY A 93 -14.28 8.16 6.15
CA GLY A 93 -13.08 7.57 5.51
C GLY A 93 -13.26 6.11 5.11
N MET A 94 -13.94 5.30 5.94
CA MET A 94 -14.18 3.89 5.61
C MET A 94 -15.19 3.71 4.47
N PRO A 95 -16.37 4.38 4.45
CA PRO A 95 -17.25 4.39 3.27
C PRO A 95 -16.58 4.99 2.03
N ALA A 96 -15.76 6.04 2.19
CA ALA A 96 -15.05 6.67 1.07
C ALA A 96 -14.18 5.69 0.30
N VAL A 97 -13.45 4.81 1.02
CA VAL A 97 -12.61 3.79 0.39
C VAL A 97 -13.42 2.77 -0.40
N VAL A 98 -14.63 2.42 0.04
CA VAL A 98 -15.50 1.51 -0.72
C VAL A 98 -15.97 2.18 -2.01
N VAL A 99 -16.43 3.43 -1.94
CA VAL A 99 -16.94 4.15 -3.11
C VAL A 99 -15.81 4.45 -4.10
N ALA A 100 -14.73 5.07 -3.65
CA ALA A 100 -13.59 5.41 -4.49
C ALA A 100 -12.85 4.14 -5.00
N GLY A 101 -12.73 3.12 -4.14
CA GLY A 101 -12.18 1.82 -4.49
C GLY A 101 -12.99 1.09 -5.55
N GLY A 102 -14.33 1.17 -5.48
CA GLY A 102 -15.21 0.64 -6.52
C GLY A 102 -15.02 1.35 -7.85
N LEU A 103 -14.91 2.66 -7.83
CA LEU A 103 -14.70 3.46 -9.04
C LEU A 103 -13.35 3.14 -9.70
N ILE A 104 -12.26 3.14 -8.94
CA ILE A 104 -10.92 2.87 -9.49
C ILE A 104 -10.80 1.41 -9.96
N MET A 105 -11.45 0.48 -9.27
CA MET A 105 -11.53 -0.92 -9.65
C MET A 105 -12.26 -1.08 -11.01
N VAL A 106 -13.36 -0.36 -11.22
CA VAL A 106 -14.08 -0.38 -12.50
C VAL A 106 -13.22 0.21 -13.63
N VAL A 107 -12.55 1.34 -13.40
CA VAL A 107 -11.59 1.92 -14.36
C VAL A 107 -10.52 0.88 -14.71
N GLY A 108 -9.94 0.22 -13.73
CA GLY A 108 -8.94 -0.83 -13.94
C GLY A 108 -9.49 -2.07 -14.66
N LEU A 109 -10.74 -2.49 -14.41
CA LEU A 109 -11.37 -3.59 -15.14
C LEU A 109 -11.56 -3.27 -16.62
N ILE A 110 -11.93 -2.02 -16.93
CA ILE A 110 -12.05 -1.54 -18.30
C ILE A 110 -10.67 -1.58 -18.97
N ASP A 111 -9.64 -1.13 -18.27
CA ASP A 111 -8.26 -1.18 -18.77
C ASP A 111 -7.77 -2.63 -18.96
N ASP A 112 -8.01 -3.52 -18.00
CA ASP A 112 -7.64 -4.94 -18.07
C ASP A 112 -8.27 -5.66 -19.27
N ARG A 113 -9.46 -5.22 -19.74
CA ARG A 113 -10.22 -5.91 -20.80
C ARG A 113 -10.02 -5.28 -22.17
N TRP A 114 -10.03 -3.96 -22.25
CA TRP A 114 -10.02 -3.24 -23.53
C TRP A 114 -8.77 -2.40 -23.77
N GLY A 115 -8.01 -2.12 -22.73
CA GLY A 115 -6.90 -1.17 -22.76
C GLY A 115 -7.40 0.28 -22.81
N LEU A 116 -6.97 1.10 -21.89
CA LEU A 116 -7.25 2.53 -21.86
C LEU A 116 -6.01 3.30 -22.33
N ASP A 117 -6.24 4.44 -22.96
CA ASP A 117 -5.18 5.40 -23.16
C ASP A 117 -4.76 6.04 -21.82
N ALA A 118 -3.53 6.57 -21.77
CA ALA A 118 -2.95 7.08 -20.53
C ALA A 118 -3.76 8.26 -19.93
N LEU A 119 -4.38 9.09 -20.77
CA LEU A 119 -5.15 10.25 -20.31
C LEU A 119 -6.48 9.82 -19.68
N THR A 120 -7.19 8.88 -20.31
CA THR A 120 -8.45 8.31 -19.78
C THR A 120 -8.20 7.59 -18.45
N LYS A 121 -7.13 6.80 -18.38
CA LYS A 121 -6.71 6.12 -17.15
C LYS A 121 -6.40 7.14 -16.05
N PHE A 122 -5.62 8.17 -16.36
CA PHE A 122 -5.28 9.25 -15.43
C PHE A 122 -6.53 9.99 -14.94
N ALA A 123 -7.46 10.33 -15.83
CA ALA A 123 -8.73 10.98 -15.48
C ALA A 123 -9.55 10.11 -14.49
N GLY A 124 -9.60 8.79 -14.72
CA GLY A 124 -10.24 7.85 -13.80
C GLY A 124 -9.59 7.84 -12.42
N GLN A 125 -8.26 7.87 -12.35
CA GLN A 125 -7.51 7.94 -11.09
C GLN A 125 -7.79 9.26 -10.34
N VAL A 126 -7.75 10.40 -11.03
CA VAL A 126 -8.07 11.71 -10.46
C VAL A 126 -9.51 11.75 -9.96
N THR A 127 -10.46 11.17 -10.69
CA THR A 127 -11.87 11.09 -10.28
C THR A 127 -12.02 10.27 -8.98
N ALA A 128 -11.39 9.10 -8.90
CA ALA A 128 -11.42 8.27 -7.69
C ALA A 128 -10.76 8.98 -6.49
N ALA A 129 -9.63 9.65 -6.71
CA ALA A 129 -8.97 10.45 -5.68
C ALA A 129 -9.85 11.64 -5.23
N SER A 130 -10.57 12.28 -6.16
CA SER A 130 -11.52 13.35 -5.85
C SER A 130 -12.69 12.88 -4.99
N VAL A 131 -13.17 11.65 -5.20
CA VAL A 131 -14.19 11.02 -4.35
C VAL A 131 -13.67 10.85 -2.93
N LEU A 132 -12.42 10.40 -2.73
CA LEU A 132 -11.82 10.33 -1.38
C LEU A 132 -11.83 11.70 -0.70
N VAL A 133 -11.36 12.74 -1.41
CA VAL A 133 -11.26 14.10 -0.86
C VAL A 133 -12.64 14.67 -0.53
N THR A 134 -13.62 14.54 -1.43
CA THR A 134 -14.98 15.05 -1.20
C THR A 134 -15.70 14.33 -0.06
N MET A 135 -15.31 13.09 0.23
CA MET A 135 -15.78 12.33 1.39
C MET A 135 -14.93 12.54 2.65
N GLY A 136 -14.06 13.55 2.68
CA GLY A 136 -13.35 13.98 3.88
C GLY A 136 -11.99 13.29 4.12
N VAL A 137 -11.49 12.49 3.17
CA VAL A 137 -10.13 11.91 3.25
C VAL A 137 -9.15 12.89 2.61
N ALA A 138 -8.57 13.76 3.44
CA ALA A 138 -7.65 14.78 2.97
C ALA A 138 -6.46 14.95 3.93
N TRP A 139 -5.29 15.20 3.37
CA TRP A 139 -4.06 15.44 4.12
C TRP A 139 -4.00 16.90 4.56
N SER A 140 -4.36 17.17 5.80
CA SER A 140 -4.50 18.54 6.31
C SER A 140 -3.32 19.06 7.10
N VAL A 141 -2.40 18.18 7.53
CA VAL A 141 -1.29 18.55 8.40
C VAL A 141 0.02 17.98 7.89
N LEU A 142 1.04 18.83 7.77
CA LEU A 142 2.41 18.45 7.45
C LEU A 142 3.33 18.74 8.63
N TYR A 143 4.15 17.75 9.03
CA TYR A 143 5.20 17.95 9.99
C TYR A 143 6.55 18.10 9.29
N ILE A 144 7.20 19.26 9.49
CA ILE A 144 8.51 19.56 8.90
C ILE A 144 9.52 19.77 10.03
N PRO A 145 10.45 18.81 10.28
CA PRO A 145 11.40 18.89 11.40
C PRO A 145 12.59 19.78 11.12
N ILE A 146 12.52 20.71 10.14
CA ILE A 146 13.63 21.55 9.70
C ILE A 146 13.37 23.00 10.09
N GLY A 147 14.37 23.66 10.66
CA GLY A 147 14.33 25.11 10.91
C GLY A 147 13.34 25.57 11.99
N GLY A 148 12.86 24.66 12.85
CA GLY A 148 11.92 24.99 13.93
C GLY A 148 10.49 25.29 13.46
N VAL A 149 10.15 25.01 12.20
CA VAL A 149 8.83 25.27 11.61
C VAL A 149 7.74 24.38 12.25
N GLY A 150 8.10 23.13 12.62
CA GLY A 150 7.17 22.23 13.29
C GLY A 150 6.01 21.76 12.41
N THR A 151 4.79 21.94 12.88
CA THR A 151 3.57 21.50 12.19
C THR A 151 2.98 22.63 11.33
N ILE A 152 2.76 22.35 10.07
CA ILE A 152 2.05 23.23 9.12
C ILE A 152 0.65 22.68 8.90
N VAL A 153 -0.38 23.48 9.19
CA VAL A 153 -1.75 23.19 8.82
C VAL A 153 -1.97 23.75 7.41
N LEU A 154 -2.35 22.87 6.50
CA LEU A 154 -2.61 23.24 5.11
C LEU A 154 -3.97 23.93 5.00
N ASP A 155 -4.05 24.94 4.15
CA ASP A 155 -5.34 25.46 3.71
C ASP A 155 -6.08 24.43 2.84
N GLN A 156 -7.38 24.66 2.64
CA GLN A 156 -8.23 23.71 1.95
C GLN A 156 -7.74 23.36 0.54
N VAL A 157 -7.26 24.34 -0.21
CA VAL A 157 -6.80 24.13 -1.60
C VAL A 157 -5.50 23.30 -1.61
N SER A 158 -4.53 23.66 -0.78
CA SER A 158 -3.27 22.92 -0.65
C SER A 158 -3.49 21.49 -0.17
N SER A 159 -4.40 21.28 0.78
CA SER A 159 -4.80 19.96 1.28
C SER A 159 -5.40 19.09 0.16
N ILE A 160 -6.32 19.62 -0.63
CA ILE A 160 -6.93 18.94 -1.77
C ILE A 160 -5.86 18.57 -2.80
N LEU A 161 -5.07 19.54 -3.24
CA LEU A 161 -4.05 19.33 -4.28
C LEU A 161 -3.01 18.30 -3.85
N LEU A 162 -2.53 18.40 -2.61
CA LEU A 162 -1.57 17.43 -2.06
C LEU A 162 -2.17 16.02 -2.01
N THR A 163 -3.40 15.89 -1.54
CA THR A 163 -4.06 14.57 -1.43
C THR A 163 -4.29 13.95 -2.80
N LEU A 164 -4.75 14.72 -3.78
CA LEU A 164 -4.90 14.26 -5.16
C LEU A 164 -3.56 13.81 -5.74
N ALA A 165 -2.52 14.65 -5.63
CA ALA A 165 -1.20 14.35 -6.16
C ALA A 165 -0.60 13.08 -5.52
N LEU A 166 -0.64 12.96 -4.19
CA LEU A 166 -0.15 11.79 -3.47
C LEU A 166 -0.94 10.52 -3.83
N THR A 167 -2.26 10.61 -3.87
CA THR A 167 -3.11 9.46 -4.21
C THR A 167 -2.79 8.95 -5.61
N VAL A 168 -2.76 9.84 -6.60
CA VAL A 168 -2.43 9.48 -7.99
C VAL A 168 -1.00 8.94 -8.10
N ALA A 169 -0.04 9.55 -7.40
CA ALA A 169 1.35 9.07 -7.38
C ALA A 169 1.45 7.64 -6.82
N ILE A 170 0.80 7.35 -5.67
CA ILE A 170 0.82 6.02 -5.04
C ILE A 170 0.08 4.99 -5.92
N VAL A 171 -1.05 5.36 -6.51
CA VAL A 171 -1.79 4.50 -7.45
C VAL A 171 -0.91 4.12 -8.64
N ASN A 172 -0.23 5.07 -9.27
CA ASN A 172 0.67 4.79 -10.40
C ASN A 172 1.91 4.01 -9.94
N ALA A 173 2.45 4.30 -8.76
CA ALA A 173 3.57 3.55 -8.19
C ALA A 173 3.23 2.07 -8.01
N MET A 174 2.07 1.75 -7.43
CA MET A 174 1.61 0.37 -7.25
C MET A 174 1.30 -0.32 -8.58
N ASN A 175 0.74 0.41 -9.54
CA ASN A 175 0.50 -0.11 -10.88
C ASN A 175 1.82 -0.43 -11.61
N PHE A 176 2.84 0.41 -11.44
CA PHE A 176 4.17 0.21 -12.02
C PHE A 176 4.90 -1.01 -11.43
N VAL A 177 4.74 -1.27 -10.14
CA VAL A 177 5.38 -2.40 -9.43
C VAL A 177 4.73 -3.75 -9.78
N ASP A 178 3.50 -3.77 -10.30
CA ASP A 178 2.79 -5.01 -10.66
C ASP A 178 3.35 -5.70 -11.92
N GLY A 179 4.67 -5.86 -11.96
CA GLY A 179 5.40 -6.53 -13.06
C GLY A 179 5.88 -7.94 -12.76
N LEU A 180 5.80 -8.41 -11.52
CA LEU A 180 6.21 -9.76 -11.10
C LEU A 180 5.16 -10.42 -10.23
N ASP A 181 5.03 -11.76 -10.38
CA ASP A 181 4.14 -12.60 -9.57
C ASP A 181 4.28 -12.32 -8.07
N GLY A 182 3.18 -11.94 -7.43
CA GLY A 182 3.10 -11.69 -6.01
C GLY A 182 3.66 -10.35 -5.56
N LEU A 183 4.40 -9.61 -6.40
CA LEU A 183 5.15 -8.43 -5.94
C LEU A 183 4.21 -7.35 -5.39
N ALA A 184 3.28 -6.85 -6.16
CA ALA A 184 2.39 -5.77 -5.72
C ALA A 184 1.46 -6.21 -4.57
N ALA A 185 0.93 -7.45 -4.60
CA ALA A 185 0.11 -7.98 -3.50
C ALA A 185 0.89 -8.07 -2.18
N GLY A 186 2.14 -8.54 -2.24
CA GLY A 186 2.97 -8.64 -1.03
C GLY A 186 3.45 -7.30 -0.51
N LEU A 187 3.76 -6.34 -1.38
CA LEU A 187 4.06 -4.98 -0.98
C LEU A 187 2.85 -4.31 -0.32
N GLY A 188 1.66 -4.48 -0.92
CA GLY A 188 0.40 -4.04 -0.34
C GLY A 188 0.16 -4.65 1.04
N LEU A 189 0.39 -5.97 1.20
CA LEU A 189 0.27 -6.67 2.48
C LEU A 189 1.24 -6.10 3.54
N ILE A 190 2.52 -5.97 3.21
CA ILE A 190 3.55 -5.50 4.15
C ILE A 190 3.26 -4.07 4.58
N THR A 191 2.99 -3.18 3.63
CA THR A 191 2.76 -1.76 3.92
C THR A 191 1.44 -1.54 4.66
N ALA A 192 0.37 -2.21 4.24
CA ALA A 192 -0.91 -2.14 4.94
C ALA A 192 -0.80 -2.69 6.36
N SER A 193 -0.05 -3.79 6.58
CA SER A 193 0.21 -4.31 7.94
C SER A 193 0.99 -3.31 8.78
N ALA A 194 1.99 -2.63 8.23
CA ALA A 194 2.74 -1.60 8.93
C ALA A 194 1.86 -0.40 9.31
N ILE A 195 1.00 0.08 8.39
CA ILE A 195 0.02 1.15 8.68
C ILE A 195 -0.97 0.69 9.78
N CYS A 196 -1.42 -0.57 9.73
CA CYS A 196 -2.30 -1.13 10.75
C CYS A 196 -1.62 -1.14 12.13
N ILE A 197 -0.39 -1.64 12.22
CA ILE A 197 0.40 -1.67 13.46
C ILE A 197 0.58 -0.25 14.01
N PHE A 198 0.96 0.70 13.16
CA PHE A 198 1.08 2.10 13.54
C PHE A 198 -0.23 2.69 14.06
N SER A 199 -1.35 2.44 13.35
CA SER A 199 -2.68 2.93 13.73
C SER A 199 -3.19 2.31 15.03
N VAL A 200 -2.87 1.05 15.28
CA VAL A 200 -3.15 0.37 16.57
C VAL A 200 -2.35 1.02 17.71
N GLY A 201 -1.10 1.40 17.45
CA GLY A 201 -0.29 2.19 18.40
C GLY A 201 -0.94 3.53 18.72
N LEU A 202 -1.39 4.27 17.69
CA LEU A 202 -2.12 5.53 17.87
C LEU A 202 -3.40 5.34 18.69
N LEU A 203 -4.18 4.31 18.39
CA LEU A 203 -5.39 3.97 19.17
C LEU A 203 -5.07 3.71 20.64
N ARG A 204 -3.99 2.98 20.92
CA ARG A 204 -3.54 2.68 22.29
C ARG A 204 -3.13 3.96 23.02
N ASP A 205 -2.31 4.80 22.41
CA ASP A 205 -1.74 5.98 23.04
C ASP A 205 -2.78 7.08 23.28
N HIS A 206 -3.83 7.11 22.45
CA HIS A 206 -4.96 8.06 22.58
C HIS A 206 -6.21 7.45 23.24
N GLY A 207 -6.08 6.36 23.97
CA GLY A 207 -7.19 5.79 24.75
C GLY A 207 -8.37 5.28 23.93
N GLY A 208 -8.15 4.89 22.66
CA GLY A 208 -9.18 4.37 21.77
C GLY A 208 -9.98 5.48 21.07
N ASP A 209 -9.38 6.64 20.80
CA ASP A 209 -10.04 7.74 20.09
C ASP A 209 -10.51 7.27 18.70
N VAL A 210 -11.77 7.57 18.40
CA VAL A 210 -12.46 7.17 17.17
C VAL A 210 -11.83 7.75 15.89
N LEU A 211 -11.08 8.84 16.00
CA LEU A 211 -10.37 9.46 14.87
C LEU A 211 -9.29 8.53 14.26
N PHE A 212 -8.80 7.57 15.03
CA PHE A 212 -7.79 6.60 14.56
C PHE A 212 -8.40 5.27 14.09
N TYR A 213 -9.72 5.10 14.09
CA TYR A 213 -10.37 3.90 13.55
C TYR A 213 -10.24 3.77 12.03
N PRO A 214 -10.45 4.83 11.22
CA PRO A 214 -10.36 4.72 9.77
C PRO A 214 -9.02 4.14 9.27
N PRO A 215 -7.84 4.65 9.67
CA PRO A 215 -6.59 4.09 9.19
C PRO A 215 -6.37 2.64 9.64
N ALA A 216 -6.80 2.26 10.86
CA ALA A 216 -6.69 0.89 11.35
C ALA A 216 -7.59 -0.07 10.55
N VAL A 217 -8.85 0.31 10.29
CA VAL A 217 -9.80 -0.52 9.54
C VAL A 217 -9.39 -0.61 8.07
N ILE A 218 -9.08 0.51 7.40
CA ILE A 218 -8.71 0.53 5.99
C ILE A 218 -7.47 -0.34 5.76
N SER A 219 -6.46 -0.20 6.62
CA SER A 219 -5.21 -0.95 6.48
C SER A 219 -5.37 -2.44 6.77
N VAL A 220 -6.12 -2.84 7.81
CA VAL A 220 -6.34 -4.26 8.09
C VAL A 220 -7.18 -4.95 7.02
N VAL A 221 -8.17 -4.24 6.45
CA VAL A 221 -8.97 -4.74 5.32
C VAL A 221 -8.10 -4.95 4.09
N LEU A 222 -7.25 -3.98 3.77
CA LEU A 222 -6.32 -4.11 2.64
C LEU A 222 -5.31 -5.23 2.86
N ALA A 223 -4.73 -5.34 4.05
CA ALA A 223 -3.81 -6.42 4.39
C ALA A 223 -4.49 -7.79 4.24
N GLY A 224 -5.73 -7.92 4.72
CA GLY A 224 -6.53 -9.12 4.54
C GLY A 224 -6.80 -9.43 3.07
N ALA A 225 -7.22 -8.47 2.27
CA ALA A 225 -7.45 -8.67 0.84
C ALA A 225 -6.18 -9.10 0.10
N CYS A 226 -5.04 -8.46 0.37
CA CYS A 226 -3.74 -8.86 -0.19
C CYS A 226 -3.34 -10.27 0.25
N LEU A 227 -3.53 -10.61 1.53
CA LEU A 227 -3.23 -11.95 2.07
C LEU A 227 -4.09 -13.03 1.41
N GLY A 228 -5.38 -12.78 1.20
CA GLY A 228 -6.29 -13.71 0.54
C GLY A 228 -6.00 -13.88 -0.95
N PHE A 229 -5.50 -12.83 -1.63
CA PHE A 229 -5.14 -12.88 -3.04
C PHE A 229 -3.80 -13.56 -3.29
N LEU A 230 -2.81 -13.35 -2.42
CA LEU A 230 -1.42 -13.78 -2.59
C LEU A 230 -1.25 -15.29 -2.91
N PRO A 231 -1.97 -16.25 -2.31
CA PRO A 231 -1.85 -17.67 -2.66
C PRO A 231 -2.20 -18.01 -4.12
N HIS A 232 -3.01 -17.17 -4.78
CA HIS A 232 -3.36 -17.33 -6.19
C HIS A 232 -2.40 -16.59 -7.13
N ASN A 233 -1.72 -15.57 -6.62
CA ASN A 233 -0.85 -14.68 -7.39
C ASN A 233 0.65 -14.91 -7.15
N PHE A 234 1.06 -15.61 -6.08
CA PHE A 234 2.46 -15.94 -5.84
C PHE A 234 2.98 -16.91 -6.90
N HIS A 235 4.29 -16.87 -7.14
CA HIS A 235 4.93 -17.61 -8.24
C HIS A 235 4.67 -19.14 -8.20
N ARG A 236 4.10 -19.75 -9.24
CA ARG A 236 3.65 -19.24 -10.55
C ARG A 236 2.20 -18.76 -10.44
N ALA A 237 1.93 -17.53 -10.82
CA ALA A 237 0.61 -16.93 -10.69
C ALA A 237 -0.45 -17.70 -11.50
N LYS A 238 -1.60 -17.96 -10.85
CA LYS A 238 -2.79 -18.56 -11.48
C LYS A 238 -3.75 -17.49 -12.01
N ILE A 239 -3.59 -16.27 -11.54
CA ILE A 239 -4.33 -15.07 -11.95
C ILE A 239 -3.48 -13.84 -11.63
N PHE A 240 -3.47 -12.85 -12.52
CA PHE A 240 -2.90 -11.54 -12.27
C PHE A 240 -3.92 -10.63 -11.62
N MET A 241 -3.44 -9.72 -10.75
CA MET A 241 -4.36 -8.74 -10.16
C MET A 241 -4.88 -7.74 -11.19
N GLY A 242 -4.06 -7.43 -12.20
CA GLY A 242 -4.35 -6.46 -13.24
C GLY A 242 -4.35 -5.02 -12.72
N ASP A 243 -4.66 -4.09 -13.60
CA ASP A 243 -4.76 -2.68 -13.28
C ASP A 243 -5.87 -2.40 -12.27
N SER A 244 -6.94 -3.20 -12.30
CA SER A 244 -8.02 -3.16 -11.31
C SER A 244 -7.54 -3.41 -9.88
N GLY A 245 -6.56 -4.32 -9.69
CA GLY A 245 -6.06 -4.65 -8.36
C GLY A 245 -4.94 -3.74 -7.90
N SER A 246 -3.96 -3.47 -8.75
CA SER A 246 -2.82 -2.62 -8.41
C SER A 246 -3.24 -1.18 -8.09
N MET A 247 -4.17 -0.60 -8.88
CA MET A 247 -4.71 0.72 -8.61
C MET A 247 -5.58 0.75 -7.34
N LEU A 248 -6.35 -0.32 -7.06
CA LEU A 248 -7.12 -0.45 -5.80
C LEU A 248 -6.19 -0.46 -4.58
N ILE A 249 -5.12 -1.26 -4.61
CA ILE A 249 -4.11 -1.29 -3.53
C ILE A 249 -3.53 0.11 -3.33
N GLY A 250 -3.12 0.78 -4.42
CA GLY A 250 -2.54 2.12 -4.36
C GLY A 250 -3.49 3.14 -3.72
N LEU A 251 -4.75 3.16 -4.13
CA LEU A 251 -5.78 4.05 -3.58
C LEU A 251 -6.03 3.79 -2.08
N MET A 252 -6.12 2.53 -1.68
CA MET A 252 -6.33 2.16 -0.28
C MET A 252 -5.12 2.49 0.59
N LEU A 253 -3.90 2.30 0.10
CA LEU A 253 -2.67 2.71 0.80
C LEU A 253 -2.61 4.23 0.97
N ALA A 254 -2.97 4.99 -0.08
CA ALA A 254 -3.06 6.44 -0.01
C ALA A 254 -4.09 6.89 1.03
N ALA A 255 -5.29 6.30 1.01
CA ALA A 255 -6.34 6.61 1.97
C ALA A 255 -5.95 6.25 3.42
N ALA A 256 -5.35 5.08 3.63
CA ALA A 256 -4.88 4.65 4.96
C ALA A 256 -3.78 5.59 5.50
N SER A 257 -2.80 5.96 4.66
CA SER A 257 -1.73 6.88 5.06
C SER A 257 -2.26 8.30 5.35
N THR A 258 -3.16 8.79 4.50
CA THR A 258 -3.79 10.12 4.67
C THR A 258 -4.61 10.18 5.95
N THR A 259 -5.43 9.15 6.24
CA THR A 259 -6.23 9.10 7.46
C THR A 259 -5.38 8.87 8.71
N ALA A 260 -4.23 8.22 8.60
CA ALA A 260 -3.29 8.07 9.71
C ALA A 260 -2.57 9.38 10.05
N ALA A 261 -2.29 10.24 9.06
CA ALA A 261 -1.60 11.51 9.24
C ALA A 261 -2.50 12.62 9.82
N GLY A 262 -3.79 12.62 9.49
CA GLY A 262 -4.71 13.72 9.78
C GLY A 262 -4.88 14.07 11.26
N PRO A 263 -5.10 13.10 12.18
CA PRO A 263 -5.36 13.37 13.59
C PRO A 263 -4.11 13.68 14.43
N ILE A 264 -2.92 13.50 13.89
CA ILE A 264 -1.67 13.68 14.66
C ILE A 264 -1.41 15.17 14.85
N SER A 265 -1.48 15.63 16.09
CA SER A 265 -1.11 17.00 16.46
C SER A 265 0.25 17.02 17.17
N GLN A 266 1.01 18.09 16.96
CA GLN A 266 2.33 18.28 17.61
C GLN A 266 2.22 18.29 19.15
N THR A 267 1.09 18.71 19.70
CA THR A 267 0.81 18.75 21.15
C THR A 267 0.61 17.36 21.75
N ALA A 268 0.20 16.37 20.95
CA ALA A 268 -0.02 15.00 21.41
C ALA A 268 1.28 14.21 21.61
N TYR A 269 2.31 14.51 20.81
CA TYR A 269 3.56 13.71 20.82
C TYR A 269 4.79 14.47 21.32
N GLY A 270 4.76 15.75 21.56
CA GLY A 270 5.93 16.52 21.98
C GLY A 270 7.12 16.46 21.00
N ALA A 271 8.16 17.25 21.27
CA ALA A 271 9.34 17.33 20.40
C ALA A 271 10.22 16.04 20.40
N ARG A 272 9.96 15.09 21.31
CA ARG A 272 10.74 13.85 21.41
C ARG A 272 10.29 12.75 20.45
N ASP A 273 9.07 12.84 19.92
CA ASP A 273 8.46 11.81 19.09
C ASP A 273 8.44 12.15 17.60
N VAL A 274 9.47 12.86 17.14
CA VAL A 274 9.63 13.29 15.74
C VAL A 274 9.46 12.12 14.74
N PHE A 275 9.97 10.94 15.08
CA PHE A 275 9.84 9.76 14.23
C PHE A 275 8.39 9.26 14.14
N ALA A 276 7.62 9.31 15.22
CA ALA A 276 6.20 8.94 15.20
C ALA A 276 5.40 9.92 14.32
N LEU A 277 5.69 11.22 14.40
CA LEU A 277 5.10 12.25 13.56
C LEU A 277 5.46 12.10 12.07
N LEU A 278 6.67 11.60 11.78
CA LEU A 278 7.13 11.33 10.41
C LEU A 278 6.66 9.97 9.88
N SER A 279 6.18 9.07 10.73
CA SER A 279 5.83 7.71 10.33
C SER A 279 4.84 7.64 9.15
N PRO A 280 3.76 8.45 9.05
CA PRO A 280 2.89 8.42 7.88
C PRO A 280 3.63 8.73 6.58
N PHE A 281 4.59 9.66 6.60
CA PHE A 281 5.44 9.97 5.44
C PHE A 281 6.41 8.83 5.12
N LEU A 282 7.03 8.24 6.13
CA LEU A 282 7.92 7.09 5.95
C LEU A 282 7.18 5.89 5.36
N LEU A 283 5.91 5.69 5.73
CA LEU A 283 5.06 4.66 5.15
C LEU A 283 4.75 4.94 3.68
N VAL A 284 4.46 6.19 3.31
CA VAL A 284 4.33 6.61 1.90
C VAL A 284 5.64 6.39 1.15
N ILE A 285 6.78 6.79 1.72
CA ILE A 285 8.11 6.56 1.14
C ILE A 285 8.36 5.05 0.94
N ALA A 286 7.99 4.21 1.90
CA ALA A 286 8.16 2.75 1.78
C ALA A 286 7.41 2.18 0.56
N VAL A 287 6.19 2.65 0.29
CA VAL A 287 5.42 2.28 -0.91
C VAL A 287 6.11 2.78 -2.19
N MET A 288 6.56 4.03 -2.16
CA MET A 288 7.15 4.70 -3.32
C MET A 288 8.60 4.31 -3.59
N LEU A 289 9.27 3.63 -2.64
CA LEU A 289 10.70 3.35 -2.70
C LEU A 289 11.10 2.61 -3.98
N VAL A 290 10.43 1.52 -4.29
CA VAL A 290 10.78 0.67 -5.44
C VAL A 290 10.53 1.42 -6.75
N PRO A 291 9.34 2.01 -7.01
CA PRO A 291 9.11 2.81 -8.21
C PRO A 291 10.04 4.01 -8.33
N ALA A 292 10.31 4.71 -7.23
CA ALA A 292 11.18 5.89 -7.24
C ALA A 292 12.65 5.51 -7.56
N LEU A 293 13.14 4.43 -6.96
CA LEU A 293 14.48 3.92 -7.27
C LEU A 293 14.59 3.47 -8.72
N ASP A 294 13.57 2.78 -9.24
CA ASP A 294 13.57 2.32 -10.63
C ASP A 294 13.57 3.48 -11.62
N MET A 295 12.72 4.47 -11.36
CA MET A 295 12.70 5.71 -12.15
C MET A 295 14.04 6.46 -12.08
N LEU A 296 14.61 6.63 -10.90
CA LEU A 296 15.90 7.31 -10.70
C LEU A 296 17.03 6.60 -11.45
N LEU A 297 17.10 5.27 -11.32
CA LEU A 297 18.08 4.46 -12.02
C LEU A 297 17.89 4.54 -13.55
N ALA A 298 16.64 4.58 -14.04
CA ALA A 298 16.35 4.77 -15.45
C ALA A 298 16.83 6.13 -15.95
N ILE A 299 16.56 7.21 -15.22
CA ILE A 299 17.02 8.56 -15.56
C ILE A 299 18.57 8.61 -15.61
N ILE A 300 19.26 8.08 -14.57
CA ILE A 300 20.72 8.06 -14.51
C ILE A 300 21.32 7.30 -15.71
N ARG A 301 20.74 6.17 -16.08
CA ARG A 301 21.23 5.40 -17.24
C ARG A 301 21.07 6.14 -18.55
N ARG A 302 19.91 6.73 -18.77
CA ARG A 302 19.59 7.47 -20.02
C ARG A 302 20.50 8.68 -20.15
N THR A 303 20.64 9.47 -19.12
CA THR A 303 21.53 10.65 -19.12
C THR A 303 22.99 10.26 -19.34
N ARG A 304 23.48 9.16 -18.72
CA ARG A 304 24.84 8.65 -18.97
C ARG A 304 25.04 8.13 -20.40
N ALA A 305 23.99 7.64 -21.02
CA ALA A 305 24.00 7.19 -22.42
C ALA A 305 23.78 8.35 -23.44
N GLY A 306 23.66 9.60 -22.98
CA GLY A 306 23.37 10.76 -23.84
C GLY A 306 21.94 10.79 -24.38
N LEU A 307 21.03 9.97 -23.80
CA LEU A 307 19.63 9.89 -24.22
C LEU A 307 18.74 10.83 -23.37
N SER A 308 17.59 11.21 -23.93
CA SER A 308 16.59 11.97 -23.18
C SER A 308 16.11 11.19 -21.94
N PRO A 309 15.95 11.82 -20.74
CA PRO A 309 15.36 11.19 -19.56
C PRO A 309 13.99 10.55 -19.79
N PHE A 310 13.25 11.01 -20.79
CA PHE A 310 11.90 10.55 -21.14
C PHE A 310 11.89 9.45 -22.23
N SER A 311 13.06 9.03 -22.74
CA SER A 311 13.11 7.95 -23.73
C SER A 311 12.63 6.60 -23.12
N PRO A 312 12.04 5.68 -23.92
CA PRO A 312 11.65 4.37 -23.43
C PRO A 312 12.85 3.59 -22.85
N ASP A 313 12.67 2.95 -21.69
CA ASP A 313 13.67 2.08 -21.08
C ASP A 313 13.03 0.73 -20.73
N LYS A 314 13.75 -0.36 -20.99
CA LYS A 314 13.32 -1.74 -20.73
C LYS A 314 14.00 -2.34 -19.48
N MET A 315 14.94 -1.62 -18.86
CA MET A 315 15.83 -2.12 -17.80
C MET A 315 15.31 -1.75 -16.40
N HIS A 316 14.16 -2.29 -16.02
CA HIS A 316 13.62 -2.11 -14.67
C HIS A 316 14.46 -2.79 -13.58
N LEU A 317 14.38 -2.32 -12.33
CA LEU A 317 15.14 -2.83 -11.19
C LEU A 317 15.03 -4.36 -11.05
N HIS A 318 13.83 -4.90 -11.20
CA HIS A 318 13.58 -6.32 -11.10
C HIS A 318 14.28 -7.13 -12.22
N HIS A 319 14.35 -6.59 -13.46
CA HIS A 319 15.11 -7.23 -14.54
C HIS A 319 16.61 -7.26 -14.23
N ARG A 320 17.15 -6.18 -13.65
CA ARG A 320 18.56 -6.13 -13.25
C ARG A 320 18.90 -7.15 -12.16
N LEU A 321 18.01 -7.31 -11.17
CA LEU A 321 18.21 -8.33 -10.15
C LEU A 321 18.19 -9.75 -10.74
N LEU A 322 17.37 -10.01 -11.75
CA LEU A 322 17.37 -11.27 -12.49
C LEU A 322 18.66 -11.46 -13.28
N GLU A 323 19.17 -10.42 -13.97
CA GLU A 323 20.43 -10.44 -14.72
C GLU A 323 21.65 -10.71 -13.81
N ILE A 324 21.64 -10.19 -12.58
CA ILE A 324 22.66 -10.44 -11.57
C ILE A 324 22.68 -11.92 -11.15
N GLY A 325 21.60 -12.68 -11.41
CA GLY A 325 21.53 -14.12 -11.14
C GLY A 325 20.57 -14.49 -10.00
N HIS A 326 19.75 -13.56 -9.53
CA HIS A 326 18.67 -13.90 -8.60
C HIS A 326 17.54 -14.63 -9.32
N SER A 327 16.94 -15.64 -8.67
CA SER A 327 15.69 -16.24 -9.15
C SER A 327 14.52 -15.28 -8.91
N HIS A 328 13.41 -15.43 -9.68
CA HIS A 328 12.19 -14.64 -9.52
C HIS A 328 11.72 -14.53 -8.06
N ARG A 329 11.64 -15.66 -7.36
CA ARG A 329 11.25 -15.69 -5.95
C ARG A 329 12.20 -14.88 -5.06
N ARG A 330 13.50 -14.94 -5.31
CA ARG A 330 14.49 -14.17 -4.55
C ARG A 330 14.36 -12.68 -4.80
N VAL A 331 14.11 -12.25 -6.03
CA VAL A 331 13.89 -10.84 -6.36
C VAL A 331 12.71 -10.29 -5.58
N VAL A 332 11.57 -10.99 -5.60
CA VAL A 332 10.37 -10.58 -4.87
C VAL A 332 10.63 -10.53 -3.36
N LEU A 333 11.25 -11.55 -2.79
CA LEU A 333 11.58 -11.58 -1.35
C LEU A 333 12.60 -10.52 -0.94
N LEU A 334 13.56 -10.18 -1.78
CA LEU A 334 14.49 -9.07 -1.53
C LEU A 334 13.76 -7.73 -1.50
N ILE A 335 12.86 -7.50 -2.45
CA ILE A 335 12.05 -6.28 -2.46
C ILE A 335 11.14 -6.23 -1.22
N TYR A 336 10.51 -7.35 -0.83
CA TYR A 336 9.74 -7.44 0.42
C TYR A 336 10.60 -7.10 1.64
N LEU A 337 11.83 -7.60 1.69
CA LEU A 337 12.77 -7.32 2.77
C LEU A 337 13.07 -5.81 2.88
N TRP A 338 13.41 -5.16 1.77
CA TRP A 338 13.70 -3.73 1.75
C TRP A 338 12.51 -2.87 2.18
N VAL A 339 11.33 -3.12 1.61
CA VAL A 339 10.12 -2.39 1.96
C VAL A 339 9.69 -2.70 3.39
N GLY A 340 9.81 -3.96 3.82
CA GLY A 340 9.50 -4.39 5.18
C GLY A 340 10.37 -3.70 6.24
N ILE A 341 11.67 -3.56 6.00
CA ILE A 341 12.58 -2.84 6.90
C ILE A 341 12.11 -1.40 7.11
N ILE A 342 11.77 -0.71 6.02
CA ILE A 342 11.36 0.70 6.10
C ILE A 342 9.98 0.82 6.72
N ALA A 343 8.99 0.06 6.22
CA ALA A 343 7.61 0.17 6.66
C ALA A 343 7.41 -0.29 8.11
N LEU A 344 7.92 -1.47 8.48
CA LEU A 344 7.82 -1.98 9.85
C LEU A 344 8.73 -1.22 10.80
N GLY A 345 9.88 -0.74 10.33
CA GLY A 345 10.74 0.14 11.09
C GLY A 345 10.04 1.46 11.44
N ALA A 346 9.40 2.10 10.47
CA ALA A 346 8.60 3.30 10.69
C ALA A 346 7.45 3.03 11.69
N ALA A 347 6.70 1.93 11.50
CA ALA A 347 5.59 1.57 12.39
C ALA A 347 6.05 1.24 13.82
N SER A 348 7.25 0.69 13.99
CA SER A 348 7.77 0.30 15.31
C SER A 348 8.14 1.49 16.19
N THR A 349 8.36 2.68 15.61
CA THR A 349 8.73 3.89 16.36
C THR A 349 7.67 4.34 17.36
N ILE A 350 6.40 3.92 17.16
CA ILE A 350 5.33 4.24 18.10
C ILE A 350 5.36 3.36 19.37
N PHE A 351 6.02 2.20 19.33
CA PHE A 351 6.09 1.25 20.45
C PHE A 351 7.44 1.24 21.16
N PHE A 352 8.52 1.60 20.46
CA PHE A 352 9.90 1.45 20.91
C PHE A 352 10.67 2.77 20.80
N ASP A 353 11.66 2.93 21.65
CA ASP A 353 12.57 4.08 21.58
C ASP A 353 13.22 4.16 20.20
N PRO A 354 13.19 5.33 19.53
CA PRO A 354 13.76 5.54 18.19
C PRO A 354 15.24 5.11 18.06
N ARG A 355 16.01 5.16 19.13
CA ARG A 355 17.43 4.75 19.13
C ARG A 355 17.56 3.23 18.91
N TYR A 356 16.75 2.42 19.61
CA TYR A 356 16.74 0.96 19.42
C TYR A 356 16.17 0.60 18.04
N THR A 357 15.08 1.24 17.63
CA THR A 357 14.50 1.05 16.31
C THR A 357 15.50 1.38 15.21
N GLY A 358 16.20 2.51 15.32
CA GLY A 358 17.23 2.91 14.36
C GLY A 358 18.39 1.91 14.28
N ALA A 359 18.87 1.41 15.43
CA ALA A 359 19.93 0.40 15.46
C ALA A 359 19.50 -0.91 14.79
N VAL A 360 18.29 -1.39 15.08
CA VAL A 360 17.72 -2.60 14.44
C VAL A 360 17.53 -2.39 12.94
N MET A 361 17.03 -1.24 12.51
CA MET A 361 16.89 -0.91 11.09
C MET A 361 18.24 -0.90 10.37
N LEU A 362 19.27 -0.28 10.96
CA LEU A 362 20.63 -0.27 10.38
C LEU A 362 21.19 -1.69 10.24
N ALA A 363 21.04 -2.53 11.25
CA ALA A 363 21.45 -3.94 11.18
C ALA A 363 20.68 -4.70 10.08
N ALA A 364 19.36 -4.50 9.99
CA ALA A 364 18.53 -5.11 8.96
C ALA A 364 18.90 -4.62 7.54
N ILE A 365 19.22 -3.33 7.37
CA ILE A 365 19.71 -2.76 6.11
C ILE A 365 21.05 -3.41 5.72
N ALA A 366 21.99 -3.59 6.65
CA ALA A 366 23.25 -4.27 6.38
C ALA A 366 23.03 -5.71 5.88
N VAL A 367 22.12 -6.47 6.53
CA VAL A 367 21.72 -7.81 6.09
C VAL A 367 21.09 -7.77 4.69
N ALA A 368 20.21 -6.80 4.42
CA ALA A 368 19.56 -6.66 3.11
C ALA A 368 20.58 -6.34 2.00
N ILE A 369 21.57 -5.49 2.27
CA ILE A 369 22.67 -5.20 1.34
C ILE A 369 23.45 -6.49 1.02
N VAL A 370 23.88 -7.23 2.04
CA VAL A 370 24.62 -8.49 1.88
C VAL A 370 23.77 -9.47 1.05
N ALA A 371 22.49 -9.67 1.40
CA ALA A 371 21.60 -10.57 0.67
C ALA A 371 21.43 -10.18 -0.81
N THR A 372 21.44 -8.88 -1.12
CA THR A 372 21.32 -8.35 -2.48
C THR A 372 22.59 -8.56 -3.29
N VAL A 373 23.77 -8.48 -2.65
CA VAL A 373 25.09 -8.51 -3.34
C VAL A 373 25.69 -9.93 -3.44
N ILE A 374 25.24 -10.89 -2.61
CA ILE A 374 25.78 -12.27 -2.58
C ILE A 374 26.01 -12.91 -3.97
N PRO A 375 25.07 -12.84 -4.95
CA PRO A 375 25.32 -13.49 -6.25
C PRO A 375 26.45 -12.84 -7.05
N LEU A 376 26.68 -11.53 -6.89
CA LEU A 376 27.80 -10.84 -7.54
C LEU A 376 29.15 -11.33 -7.00
N LEU A 377 29.23 -11.63 -5.70
CA LEU A 377 30.44 -12.14 -5.07
C LEU A 377 30.73 -13.58 -5.54
N ARG A 378 29.71 -14.43 -5.65
CA ARG A 378 29.86 -15.82 -6.12
C ARG A 378 30.28 -15.91 -7.57
N ARG A 379 29.82 -15.02 -8.47
CA ARG A 379 30.24 -14.99 -9.88
C ARG A 379 31.73 -14.62 -10.08
N ARG A 380 32.36 -13.94 -9.12
CA ARG A 380 33.77 -13.59 -9.16
C ARG A 380 34.70 -14.76 -8.77
N GLU A 381 34.14 -15.78 -8.13
CA GLU A 381 34.90 -16.96 -7.65
C GLU A 381 34.88 -18.12 -8.64
N GLU A 382 34.08 -18.08 -9.72
CA GLU A 382 34.16 -19.05 -10.83
C GLU A 382 35.15 -18.51 -11.89
N PRO A 383 36.41 -18.97 -11.93
CA PRO A 383 37.34 -18.66 -13.03
C PRO A 383 36.84 -19.36 -14.29
N PHE A 384 36.92 -18.69 -15.42
CA PHE A 384 36.68 -19.19 -16.77
C PHE A 384 37.45 -20.46 -17.06
#